data_8f00ef38d34932c4c5a04b32341410f8
#
_entry.id   8f00ef38d34932c4c5a04b32341410f8
#
_cell.length_a   1.000
_cell.length_b   1.000
_cell.length_c   1.000
_cell.angle_alpha   90.00
_cell.angle_beta   90.00
_cell.angle_gamma   90.00
#
_symmetry.space_group_name_H-M   'P 1'
#
loop_
_entity.id
_entity.type
_entity.pdbx_description
1 polymer ?
#
loop_
_entity_poly.entity_id
_entity_poly.type
_entity_poly.pdbx_seq_one_letter_code
_entity_poly.pdbx_strand_id
1 'polypeptide(L)'
;NLSEQNLNEHSYPPICSVGRENILLHNPSYKGSLKKGDILLLDIGFKYNGYCADITRTYCIKNKFTKNQKVIYDIVLEVNKYCISQIRDNLDYNKLENECYIMIVELLDKKKLFNNEMNFDTKIIMGKKFMPHRLSHNLGIETHDCGDLNILKENMVITIEPGIYFNDILLLDTNINQLELKKYYNIGGMRIEDVVLVQKEGYKVLSN
;
A
#
# COMPACT_ATOMS: atom_id res chain seq x y z
N ASN A 1 17.73 -19.34 -10.67
CA ASN A 1 18.80 -18.95 -9.77
C ASN A 1 19.05 -17.44 -9.95
N LEU A 2 18.95 -16.62 -8.88
CA LEU A 2 19.04 -15.15 -8.96
C LEU A 2 20.38 -14.69 -9.56
N SER A 3 21.46 -15.40 -9.25
CA SER A 3 22.79 -15.11 -9.78
C SER A 3 22.91 -15.28 -11.31
N GLU A 4 22.12 -16.14 -11.91
CA GLU A 4 22.10 -16.36 -13.37
C GLU A 4 21.42 -15.22 -14.12
N GLN A 5 20.64 -14.40 -13.41
CA GLN A 5 19.91 -13.25 -13.96
C GLN A 5 20.58 -11.91 -13.67
N ASN A 6 21.82 -11.90 -13.15
CA ASN A 6 22.53 -10.70 -12.66
C ASN A 6 21.76 -9.91 -11.59
N LEU A 7 20.88 -10.58 -10.80
CA LEU A 7 20.14 -10.02 -9.68
C LEU A 7 20.97 -10.21 -8.41
N ASN A 8 22.04 -9.43 -8.26
CA ASN A 8 23.02 -9.63 -7.19
C ASN A 8 22.79 -8.71 -5.98
N GLU A 9 21.87 -7.75 -6.08
CA GLU A 9 21.66 -6.74 -5.07
C GLU A 9 20.18 -6.47 -4.87
N HIS A 10 19.75 -6.35 -3.59
CA HIS A 10 18.42 -5.84 -3.27
C HIS A 10 18.35 -4.33 -3.52
N SER A 11 17.19 -3.84 -3.99
CA SER A 11 16.92 -2.41 -4.10
C SER A 11 16.93 -1.74 -2.73
N TYR A 12 16.47 -2.47 -1.72
CA TYR A 12 16.41 -2.08 -0.29
C TYR A 12 16.39 -3.35 0.58
N PRO A 13 16.64 -3.24 1.91
CA PRO A 13 16.47 -4.38 2.81
C PRO A 13 15.02 -4.89 2.74
N PRO A 14 14.78 -6.17 2.38
CA PRO A 14 13.44 -6.72 2.26
C PRO A 14 12.60 -6.51 3.52
N ILE A 15 11.35 -6.13 3.37
CA ILE A 15 10.40 -6.03 4.47
C ILE A 15 9.57 -7.32 4.48
N CYS A 16 9.67 -8.06 5.57
CA CYS A 16 8.94 -9.30 5.76
C CYS A 16 8.30 -9.28 7.14
N SER A 17 7.06 -8.86 7.23
CA SER A 17 6.36 -8.68 8.51
C SER A 17 5.06 -9.48 8.59
N VAL A 18 4.62 -9.77 9.82
CA VAL A 18 3.51 -10.69 10.09
C VAL A 18 2.52 -10.12 11.09
N GLY A 19 1.24 -10.15 10.74
CA GLY A 19 0.15 -9.78 11.63
C GLY A 19 0.27 -8.34 12.14
N ARG A 20 0.31 -8.13 13.46
CA ARG A 20 0.41 -6.79 14.05
C ARG A 20 1.68 -6.02 13.66
N GLU A 21 2.78 -6.71 13.38
CA GLU A 21 4.03 -6.05 12.97
C GLU A 21 3.91 -5.36 11.60
N ASN A 22 2.91 -5.73 10.80
CA ASN A 22 2.64 -5.09 9.50
C ASN A 22 2.28 -3.59 9.62
N ILE A 23 2.00 -3.06 10.81
CA ILE A 23 1.83 -1.61 11.03
C ILE A 23 3.16 -0.83 10.96
N LEU A 24 4.29 -1.53 11.10
CA LEU A 24 5.62 -0.94 10.95
C LEU A 24 5.98 -0.94 9.47
N LEU A 25 5.91 0.24 8.84
CA LEU A 25 6.10 0.39 7.39
C LEU A 25 7.44 -0.15 6.89
N HIS A 26 8.50 0.05 7.68
CA HIS A 26 9.85 -0.45 7.42
C HIS A 26 10.31 -1.33 8.60
N ASN A 27 9.75 -2.54 8.70
CA ASN A 27 10.08 -3.46 9.79
C ASN A 27 11.47 -4.08 9.56
N PRO A 28 12.49 -3.74 10.37
CA PRO A 28 13.83 -4.28 10.22
C PRO A 28 13.98 -5.68 10.82
N SER A 29 12.92 -6.24 11.41
CA SER A 29 12.98 -7.48 12.18
C SER A 29 12.53 -8.67 11.35
N TYR A 30 13.43 -9.63 11.12
CA TYR A 30 13.13 -10.92 10.52
C TYR A 30 12.92 -12.01 11.59
N LYS A 31 12.46 -11.64 12.79
CA LYS A 31 12.28 -12.56 13.92
C LYS A 31 10.89 -13.15 13.91
N GLY A 32 10.79 -14.44 14.20
CA GLY A 32 9.53 -15.13 14.38
C GLY A 32 9.34 -16.32 13.44
N SER A 33 8.22 -17.00 13.59
CA SER A 33 7.83 -18.15 12.77
C SER A 33 6.43 -17.91 12.20
N LEU A 34 6.26 -18.20 10.93
CA LEU A 34 4.97 -18.11 10.24
C LEU A 34 4.04 -19.23 10.70
N LYS A 35 2.84 -18.87 11.11
CA LYS A 35 1.78 -19.80 11.50
C LYS A 35 0.68 -19.81 10.43
N LYS A 36 -0.05 -20.91 10.38
CA LYS A 36 -1.23 -21.03 9.50
C LYS A 36 -2.25 -19.94 9.86
N GLY A 37 -2.66 -19.17 8.86
CA GLY A 37 -3.63 -18.07 9.01
C GLY A 37 -3.01 -16.70 9.26
N ASP A 38 -1.70 -16.62 9.47
CA ASP A 38 -1.00 -15.33 9.58
C ASP A 38 -1.10 -14.54 8.29
N ILE A 39 -1.17 -13.22 8.42
CA ILE A 39 -1.05 -12.28 7.32
C ILE A 39 0.42 -11.89 7.19
N LEU A 40 1.02 -12.30 6.08
CA LEU A 40 2.38 -11.93 5.69
C LEU A 40 2.30 -10.74 4.73
N LEU A 41 2.95 -9.64 5.07
CA LEU A 41 3.29 -8.56 4.16
C LEU A 41 4.74 -8.76 3.73
N LEU A 42 4.94 -8.91 2.43
CA LEU A 42 6.25 -9.05 1.82
C LEU A 42 6.44 -7.92 0.83
N ASP A 43 7.45 -7.09 1.09
CA ASP A 43 7.86 -5.98 0.27
C ASP A 43 9.33 -6.17 -0.10
N ILE A 44 9.61 -6.34 -1.40
CA ILE A 44 10.91 -6.78 -1.89
C ILE A 44 11.16 -6.25 -3.30
N GLY A 45 12.39 -5.80 -3.53
CA GLY A 45 12.88 -5.41 -4.82
C GLY A 45 14.34 -5.81 -5.04
N PHE A 46 14.72 -5.99 -6.28
CA PHE A 46 16.10 -6.27 -6.70
C PHE A 46 16.56 -5.23 -7.71
N LYS A 47 17.86 -4.97 -7.74
CA LYS A 47 18.50 -4.17 -8.79
C LYS A 47 18.83 -5.05 -10.00
N TYR A 48 18.51 -4.53 -11.18
CA TYR A 48 18.92 -5.12 -12.44
C TYR A 48 19.56 -4.07 -13.34
N ASN A 49 20.81 -4.26 -13.72
CA ASN A 49 21.59 -3.29 -14.49
C ASN A 49 21.57 -1.86 -13.89
N GLY A 50 21.60 -1.75 -12.58
CA GLY A 50 21.58 -0.50 -11.85
C GLY A 50 20.20 0.11 -11.61
N TYR A 51 19.12 -0.47 -12.12
CA TYR A 51 17.75 -0.01 -11.86
C TYR A 51 17.08 -0.84 -10.79
N CYS A 52 16.35 -0.16 -9.90
CA CYS A 52 15.59 -0.76 -8.82
C CYS A 52 14.24 -1.32 -9.29
N ALA A 53 13.83 -2.44 -8.70
CA ALA A 53 12.45 -2.89 -8.68
C ALA A 53 11.87 -2.71 -7.28
N ASP A 54 10.55 -2.62 -7.20
CA ASP A 54 9.81 -2.47 -5.95
C ASP A 54 8.44 -3.13 -6.05
N ILE A 55 8.10 -4.00 -5.10
CA ILE A 55 6.83 -4.70 -5.13
C ILE A 55 6.41 -5.18 -3.74
N THR A 56 5.19 -4.82 -3.33
CA THR A 56 4.57 -5.37 -2.11
C THR A 56 3.40 -6.28 -2.44
N ARG A 57 3.36 -7.42 -1.74
CA ARG A 57 2.21 -8.34 -1.74
C ARG A 57 1.85 -8.77 -0.33
N THR A 58 0.56 -8.92 -0.09
CA THR A 58 0.01 -9.42 1.18
C THR A 58 -0.60 -10.81 0.97
N TYR A 59 -0.18 -11.76 1.79
CA TYR A 59 -0.58 -13.17 1.70
C TYR A 59 -1.20 -13.68 3.00
N CYS A 60 -2.06 -14.71 2.89
CA CYS A 60 -2.49 -15.52 4.02
C CYS A 60 -1.71 -16.84 4.01
N ILE A 61 -0.95 -17.12 5.07
CA ILE A 61 -0.05 -18.27 5.14
C ILE A 61 -0.84 -19.58 5.27
N LYS A 62 -0.63 -20.49 4.29
CA LYS A 62 -1.17 -21.87 4.27
C LYS A 62 -2.69 -21.96 4.52
N ASN A 63 -3.44 -20.91 4.22
CA ASN A 63 -4.90 -20.88 4.40
C ASN A 63 -5.54 -19.85 3.46
N LYS A 64 -6.85 -19.70 3.57
CA LYS A 64 -7.61 -18.61 2.96
C LYS A 64 -7.76 -17.47 3.96
N PHE A 65 -7.87 -16.25 3.48
CA PHE A 65 -8.24 -15.10 4.30
C PHE A 65 -9.51 -15.39 5.09
N THR A 66 -9.55 -15.03 6.36
CA THR A 66 -10.80 -14.94 7.11
C THR A 66 -11.72 -13.89 6.48
N LYS A 67 -12.99 -13.88 6.84
CA LYS A 67 -13.96 -12.89 6.31
C LYS A 67 -13.46 -11.45 6.50
N ASN A 68 -12.94 -11.12 7.68
CA ASN A 68 -12.46 -9.77 7.97
C ASN A 68 -11.17 -9.42 7.23
N GLN A 69 -10.22 -10.36 7.16
CA GLN A 69 -8.99 -10.19 6.38
C GLN A 69 -9.31 -9.98 4.90
N LYS A 70 -10.25 -10.79 4.34
CA LYS A 70 -10.65 -10.67 2.94
C LYS A 70 -11.28 -9.32 2.63
N VAL A 71 -12.11 -8.79 3.54
CA VAL A 71 -12.71 -7.45 3.41
C VAL A 71 -11.64 -6.38 3.26
N ILE A 72 -10.62 -6.37 4.12
CA ILE A 72 -9.55 -5.37 4.06
C ILE A 72 -8.68 -5.56 2.82
N TYR A 73 -8.31 -6.80 2.51
CA TYR A 73 -7.55 -7.12 1.29
C TYR A 73 -8.27 -6.62 0.03
N ASP A 74 -9.59 -6.85 -0.07
CA ASP A 74 -10.37 -6.43 -1.22
C ASP A 74 -10.46 -4.91 -1.34
N ILE A 75 -10.56 -4.19 -0.21
CA ILE A 75 -10.53 -2.73 -0.19
C ILE A 75 -9.17 -2.22 -0.72
N VAL A 76 -8.05 -2.74 -0.20
CA VAL A 76 -6.72 -2.32 -0.66
C VAL A 76 -6.53 -2.62 -2.14
N LEU A 77 -6.98 -3.79 -2.62
CA LEU A 77 -6.90 -4.18 -4.02
C LEU A 77 -7.78 -3.29 -4.92
N GLU A 78 -8.98 -2.92 -4.46
CA GLU A 78 -9.88 -2.03 -5.18
C GLU A 78 -9.27 -0.63 -5.32
N VAL A 79 -8.70 -0.09 -4.24
CA VAL A 79 -8.01 1.19 -4.23
C VAL A 79 -6.78 1.17 -5.14
N ASN A 80 -5.95 0.12 -5.06
CA ASN A 80 -4.78 -0.04 -5.93
C ASN A 80 -5.18 -0.01 -7.41
N LYS A 81 -6.15 -0.83 -7.80
CA LYS A 81 -6.65 -0.87 -9.19
C LYS A 81 -7.23 0.46 -9.65
N TYR A 82 -7.99 1.14 -8.78
CA TYR A 82 -8.52 2.46 -9.08
C TYR A 82 -7.39 3.46 -9.34
N CYS A 83 -6.44 3.58 -8.40
CA CYS A 83 -5.33 4.52 -8.54
C CYS A 83 -4.50 4.25 -9.80
N ILE A 84 -4.16 3.00 -10.08
CA ILE A 84 -3.47 2.62 -11.31
C ILE A 84 -4.27 3.02 -12.55
N SER A 85 -5.59 2.81 -12.56
CA SER A 85 -6.44 3.13 -13.71
C SER A 85 -6.50 4.63 -14.06
N GLN A 86 -6.13 5.51 -13.12
CA GLN A 86 -6.11 6.95 -13.32
C GLN A 86 -4.79 7.46 -13.91
N ILE A 87 -3.72 6.64 -13.89
CA ILE A 87 -2.37 7.06 -14.29
C ILE A 87 -2.31 7.41 -15.78
N ARG A 88 -1.79 8.59 -16.10
CA ARG A 88 -1.53 9.09 -17.44
C ARG A 88 -0.65 10.34 -17.39
N ASP A 89 -0.15 10.76 -18.53
CA ASP A 89 0.53 12.07 -18.66
C ASP A 89 -0.37 13.22 -18.21
N ASN A 90 0.24 14.26 -17.63
CA ASN A 90 -0.41 15.45 -17.08
C ASN A 90 -1.44 15.20 -15.96
N LEU A 91 -1.43 14.04 -15.31
CA LEU A 91 -2.23 13.81 -14.11
C LEU A 91 -1.70 14.64 -12.93
N ASP A 92 -2.60 15.34 -12.22
CA ASP A 92 -2.33 15.92 -10.90
C ASP A 92 -2.26 14.79 -9.85
N TYR A 93 -1.04 14.47 -9.44
CA TYR A 93 -0.80 13.38 -8.49
C TYR A 93 -1.37 13.69 -7.08
N ASN A 94 -1.28 14.94 -6.63
CA ASN A 94 -1.79 15.30 -5.30
C ASN A 94 -3.31 15.10 -5.22
N LYS A 95 -4.01 15.36 -6.34
CA LYS A 95 -5.44 15.06 -6.43
C LYS A 95 -5.70 13.56 -6.35
N LEU A 96 -4.96 12.74 -7.07
CA LEU A 96 -5.09 11.28 -7.02
C LEU A 96 -4.79 10.73 -5.63
N GLU A 97 -3.75 11.23 -4.96
CA GLU A 97 -3.42 10.82 -3.59
C GLU A 97 -4.55 11.16 -2.61
N ASN A 98 -5.17 12.33 -2.73
CA ASN A 98 -6.34 12.68 -1.92
C ASN A 98 -7.55 11.79 -2.23
N GLU A 99 -7.80 11.48 -3.50
CA GLU A 99 -8.84 10.53 -3.91
C GLU A 99 -8.60 9.14 -3.30
N CYS A 100 -7.35 8.67 -3.25
CA CYS A 100 -6.98 7.43 -2.58
C CYS A 100 -7.37 7.44 -1.10
N TYR A 101 -7.02 8.48 -0.34
CA TYR A 101 -7.39 8.61 1.08
C TYR A 101 -8.90 8.62 1.27
N ILE A 102 -9.63 9.37 0.46
CA ILE A 102 -11.09 9.44 0.52
C ILE A 102 -11.72 8.08 0.22
N MET A 103 -11.26 7.40 -0.83
CA MET A 103 -11.78 6.09 -1.22
C MET A 103 -11.57 5.05 -0.11
N ILE A 104 -10.40 5.03 0.54
CA ILE A 104 -10.14 4.16 1.70
C ILE A 104 -11.21 4.41 2.78
N VAL A 105 -11.46 5.68 3.14
CA VAL A 105 -12.43 6.03 4.18
C VAL A 105 -13.84 5.63 3.77
N GLU A 106 -14.26 5.90 2.55
CA GLU A 106 -15.61 5.54 2.06
C GLU A 106 -15.86 4.04 2.01
N LEU A 107 -14.85 3.26 1.63
CA LEU A 107 -14.94 1.80 1.62
C LEU A 107 -14.97 1.22 3.05
N LEU A 108 -14.22 1.81 3.98
CA LEU A 108 -14.26 1.46 5.39
C LEU A 108 -15.57 1.91 6.06
N ASP A 109 -16.14 3.04 5.65
CA ASP A 109 -17.45 3.51 6.15
C ASP A 109 -18.59 2.55 5.78
N LYS A 110 -18.58 1.99 4.58
CA LYS A 110 -19.49 0.90 4.20
C LYS A 110 -19.43 -0.33 5.13
N LYS A 111 -18.34 -0.44 5.93
CA LYS A 111 -18.17 -1.46 6.98
C LYS A 111 -18.51 -0.92 8.38
N LYS A 112 -19.13 0.27 8.47
CA LYS A 112 -19.55 0.92 9.71
C LYS A 112 -18.39 1.25 10.66
N LEU A 113 -17.21 1.52 10.08
CA LEU A 113 -16.01 1.79 10.88
C LEU A 113 -16.00 3.19 11.50
N PHE A 114 -16.89 4.08 11.07
CA PHE A 114 -17.00 5.44 11.57
C PHE A 114 -18.32 5.69 12.29
N ASN A 115 -18.29 6.62 13.25
CA ASN A 115 -19.46 7.00 14.06
C ASN A 115 -20.31 8.08 13.41
N ASN A 116 -19.71 8.94 12.58
CA ASN A 116 -20.35 10.12 12.00
C ASN A 116 -20.02 10.26 10.53
N GLU A 117 -20.88 10.97 9.80
CA GLU A 117 -20.57 11.45 8.47
C GLU A 117 -19.41 12.45 8.51
N MET A 118 -18.56 12.40 7.49
CA MET A 118 -17.36 13.22 7.39
C MET A 118 -17.39 14.05 6.11
N ASN A 119 -16.99 15.33 6.24
CA ASN A 119 -16.74 16.19 5.08
C ASN A 119 -15.45 15.75 4.36
N PHE A 120 -15.18 16.38 3.22
CA PHE A 120 -14.05 16.09 2.34
C PHE A 120 -12.70 16.13 3.09
N ASP A 121 -12.43 17.23 3.81
CA ASP A 121 -11.15 17.41 4.51
C ASP A 121 -10.95 16.40 5.64
N THR A 122 -12.02 16.12 6.37
CA THR A 122 -12.00 15.10 7.44
C THR A 122 -11.72 13.70 6.88
N LYS A 123 -12.28 13.35 5.69
CA LYS A 123 -11.99 12.09 5.03
C LYS A 123 -10.50 11.96 4.66
N ILE A 124 -9.88 13.02 4.15
CA ILE A 124 -8.45 13.02 3.85
C ILE A 124 -7.64 12.80 5.12
N ILE A 125 -7.95 13.52 6.21
CA ILE A 125 -7.26 13.37 7.50
C ILE A 125 -7.41 11.94 8.03
N MET A 126 -8.61 11.36 7.95
CA MET A 126 -8.85 10.00 8.39
C MET A 126 -8.15 8.99 7.50
N GLY A 127 -8.15 9.19 6.18
CA GLY A 127 -7.42 8.36 5.23
C GLY A 127 -5.92 8.27 5.57
N LYS A 128 -5.30 9.42 5.88
CA LYS A 128 -3.90 9.49 6.32
C LYS A 128 -3.63 8.76 7.64
N LYS A 129 -4.62 8.62 8.54
CA LYS A 129 -4.47 7.81 9.75
C LYS A 129 -4.45 6.31 9.45
N PHE A 130 -5.21 5.87 8.44
CA PHE A 130 -5.20 4.48 7.98
C PHE A 130 -4.05 4.16 7.04
N MET A 131 -3.59 5.13 6.25
CA MET A 131 -2.45 5.01 5.34
C MET A 131 -1.43 6.12 5.64
N PRO A 132 -0.54 5.92 6.63
CA PRO A 132 0.41 6.95 7.08
C PRO A 132 1.67 7.05 6.21
N HIS A 133 1.53 6.85 4.92
CA HIS A 133 2.57 7.02 3.90
C HIS A 133 1.95 7.58 2.62
N ARG A 134 2.78 7.97 1.67
CA ARG A 134 2.33 8.45 0.37
C ARG A 134 1.81 7.29 -0.50
N LEU A 135 0.98 7.63 -1.47
CA LEU A 135 0.48 6.65 -2.45
C LEU A 135 1.57 6.13 -3.39
N SER A 136 2.64 6.93 -3.60
CA SER A 136 3.61 6.67 -4.66
C SER A 136 4.93 7.39 -4.40
N HIS A 137 6.00 6.86 -4.99
CA HIS A 137 7.29 7.53 -5.19
C HIS A 137 7.84 7.23 -6.59
N ASN A 138 8.82 8.04 -7.04
CA ASN A 138 9.59 7.72 -8.24
C ASN A 138 10.46 6.49 -7.99
N LEU A 139 10.66 5.69 -9.02
CA LEU A 139 11.49 4.49 -9.01
C LEU A 139 12.45 4.52 -10.19
N GLY A 140 13.73 4.28 -9.94
CA GLY A 140 14.76 4.33 -10.99
C GLY A 140 16.08 3.73 -10.56
N ILE A 141 17.13 4.51 -10.51
CA ILE A 141 18.45 4.12 -10.01
C ILE A 141 18.41 3.94 -8.49
N GLU A 142 17.62 4.77 -7.82
CA GLU A 142 17.31 4.62 -6.40
C GLU A 142 15.86 4.12 -6.23
N THR A 143 15.60 3.44 -5.10
CA THR A 143 14.24 2.98 -4.77
C THR A 143 13.31 4.17 -4.57
N HIS A 144 13.71 5.16 -3.79
CA HIS A 144 13.06 6.46 -3.70
C HIS A 144 13.85 7.44 -4.57
N ASP A 145 13.60 7.41 -5.89
CA ASP A 145 14.38 8.20 -6.83
C ASP A 145 13.97 9.68 -6.83
N CYS A 146 14.85 10.51 -7.34
CA CYS A 146 14.64 11.95 -7.43
C CYS A 146 13.52 12.32 -8.40
N GLY A 147 13.01 13.52 -8.27
CA GLY A 147 11.97 14.09 -9.14
C GLY A 147 10.71 14.50 -8.38
N ASP A 148 9.91 15.31 -9.06
CA ASP A 148 8.65 15.84 -8.54
C ASP A 148 7.48 14.99 -9.06
N LEU A 149 6.58 14.62 -8.15
CA LEU A 149 5.35 13.90 -8.49
C LEU A 149 4.12 14.81 -8.61
N ASN A 150 4.24 16.14 -8.48
CA ASN A 150 3.05 17.00 -8.51
C ASN A 150 2.23 16.80 -9.77
N ILE A 151 2.89 16.77 -10.94
CA ILE A 151 2.24 16.47 -12.22
C ILE A 151 3.00 15.33 -12.90
N LEU A 152 2.34 14.21 -13.09
CA LEU A 152 2.94 13.06 -13.75
C LEU A 152 3.26 13.37 -15.21
N LYS A 153 4.37 12.84 -15.70
CA LYS A 153 4.82 12.99 -17.08
C LYS A 153 5.05 11.65 -17.74
N GLU A 154 4.81 11.61 -19.05
CA GLU A 154 5.14 10.45 -19.87
C GLU A 154 6.56 9.96 -19.61
N ASN A 155 6.76 8.64 -19.58
CA ASN A 155 8.00 7.92 -19.26
C ASN A 155 8.45 7.97 -17.77
N MET A 156 7.71 8.61 -16.87
CA MET A 156 7.94 8.39 -15.44
C MET A 156 7.64 6.93 -15.06
N VAL A 157 8.50 6.36 -14.21
CA VAL A 157 8.26 5.08 -13.54
C VAL A 157 8.02 5.37 -12.07
N ILE A 158 6.87 4.95 -11.58
CA ILE A 158 6.40 5.23 -10.22
C ILE A 158 5.84 3.97 -9.57
N THR A 159 5.82 3.93 -8.24
CA THR A 159 5.05 2.93 -7.49
C THR A 159 3.59 3.37 -7.36
N ILE A 160 2.66 2.44 -7.14
CA ILE A 160 1.30 2.68 -6.63
C ILE A 160 1.06 1.66 -5.54
N GLU A 161 1.08 2.13 -4.28
CA GLU A 161 1.23 1.28 -3.11
C GLU A 161 0.21 1.58 -1.98
N PRO A 162 -1.09 1.65 -2.24
CA PRO A 162 -2.04 1.89 -1.17
C PRO A 162 -1.97 0.79 -0.11
N GLY A 163 -2.19 1.20 1.15
CA GLY A 163 -2.24 0.29 2.28
C GLY A 163 -3.27 0.72 3.32
N ILE A 164 -3.68 -0.21 4.17
CA ILE A 164 -4.53 0.05 5.33
C ILE A 164 -3.85 -0.55 6.56
N TYR A 165 -3.64 0.29 7.58
CA TYR A 165 -2.93 -0.07 8.80
C TYR A 165 -3.78 0.27 10.02
N PHE A 166 -4.05 -0.75 10.84
CA PHE A 166 -4.82 -0.61 12.08
C PHE A 166 -3.88 -0.30 13.24
N ASN A 167 -3.26 0.89 13.21
CA ASN A 167 -2.32 1.35 14.23
C ASN A 167 -3.04 1.80 15.52
N ASP A 168 -2.28 2.02 16.59
CA ASP A 168 -2.83 2.29 17.92
C ASP A 168 -3.46 3.69 18.05
N ILE A 169 -3.12 4.63 17.17
CA ILE A 169 -3.74 5.98 17.13
C ILE A 169 -5.24 5.87 16.89
N LEU A 170 -5.68 4.87 16.12
CA LEU A 170 -7.09 4.65 15.82
C LEU A 170 -7.92 4.28 17.04
N LEU A 171 -7.31 3.70 18.09
CA LEU A 171 -7.98 3.35 19.36
C LEU A 171 -8.43 4.58 20.14
N LEU A 172 -7.80 5.73 19.92
CA LEU A 172 -8.05 6.98 20.62
C LEU A 172 -8.95 7.93 19.82
N ASP A 173 -9.29 7.59 18.59
CA ASP A 173 -10.06 8.46 17.70
C ASP A 173 -11.57 8.31 17.94
N THR A 174 -12.21 9.39 18.35
CA THR A 174 -13.65 9.43 18.64
C THR A 174 -14.53 9.32 17.42
N ASN A 175 -14.00 9.57 16.20
CA ASN A 175 -14.73 9.36 14.95
C ASN A 175 -14.83 7.89 14.57
N ILE A 176 -14.02 7.02 15.21
CA ILE A 176 -13.96 5.61 14.90
C ILE A 176 -14.88 4.79 15.79
N ASN A 177 -15.69 3.93 15.19
CA ASN A 177 -16.47 2.94 15.88
C ASN A 177 -15.55 1.85 16.45
N GLN A 178 -15.25 1.94 17.74
CA GLN A 178 -14.30 1.06 18.41
C GLN A 178 -14.74 -0.41 18.44
N LEU A 179 -16.06 -0.69 18.39
CA LEU A 179 -16.58 -2.06 18.32
C LEU A 179 -16.29 -2.69 16.95
N GLU A 180 -16.43 -1.92 15.86
CA GLU A 180 -16.09 -2.38 14.53
C GLU A 180 -14.57 -2.47 14.32
N LEU A 181 -13.79 -1.48 14.83
CA LEU A 181 -12.33 -1.47 14.74
C LEU A 181 -11.73 -2.76 15.32
N LYS A 182 -12.22 -3.23 16.47
CA LYS A 182 -11.75 -4.48 17.11
C LYS A 182 -11.79 -5.70 16.19
N LYS A 183 -12.69 -5.74 15.20
CA LYS A 183 -12.80 -6.85 14.25
C LYS A 183 -11.62 -6.92 13.28
N TYR A 184 -10.97 -5.80 13.03
CA TYR A 184 -9.89 -5.65 12.05
C TYR A 184 -8.52 -5.40 12.71
N TYR A 185 -8.50 -4.93 13.97
CA TYR A 185 -7.30 -4.47 14.65
C TYR A 185 -6.13 -5.48 14.61
N ASN A 186 -6.42 -6.77 14.82
CA ASN A 186 -5.39 -7.82 14.82
C ASN A 186 -4.88 -8.20 13.42
N ILE A 187 -5.45 -7.64 12.36
CA ILE A 187 -4.91 -7.80 11.00
C ILE A 187 -3.55 -7.10 10.90
N GLY A 188 -3.36 -6.00 11.65
CA GLY A 188 -2.18 -5.15 11.57
C GLY A 188 -2.25 -4.25 10.35
N GLY A 189 -1.59 -4.61 9.26
CA GLY A 189 -1.58 -3.85 8.02
C GLY A 189 -1.63 -4.75 6.78
N MET A 190 -2.08 -4.17 5.69
CA MET A 190 -2.04 -4.76 4.34
C MET A 190 -1.65 -3.68 3.34
N ARG A 191 -0.72 -3.98 2.43
CA ARG A 191 -0.30 -3.16 1.30
C ARG A 191 -0.27 -4.01 0.03
N ILE A 192 -0.63 -3.40 -1.08
CA ILE A 192 -0.47 -3.96 -2.43
C ILE A 192 0.17 -2.86 -3.26
N GLU A 193 1.30 -3.17 -3.85
CA GLU A 193 2.11 -2.23 -4.60
C GLU A 193 2.44 -2.76 -5.98
N ASP A 194 2.32 -1.91 -6.96
CA ASP A 194 2.74 -2.18 -8.33
C ASP A 194 3.60 -1.04 -8.87
N VAL A 195 4.56 -1.39 -9.72
CA VAL A 195 5.35 -0.44 -10.50
C VAL A 195 4.63 -0.13 -11.80
N VAL A 196 4.50 1.16 -12.10
CA VAL A 196 3.71 1.65 -13.22
C VAL A 196 4.55 2.62 -14.06
N LEU A 197 4.60 2.38 -15.37
CA LEU A 197 5.11 3.31 -16.36
C LEU A 197 3.98 4.24 -16.81
N VAL A 198 4.18 5.54 -16.66
CA VAL A 198 3.28 6.58 -17.17
C VAL A 198 3.41 6.66 -18.69
N GLN A 199 2.31 6.54 -19.39
CA GLN A 199 2.25 6.71 -20.84
C GLN A 199 1.46 7.98 -21.19
N LYS A 200 1.61 8.44 -22.43
CA LYS A 200 0.87 9.62 -22.93
C LYS A 200 -0.64 9.45 -22.72
N GLU A 201 -1.15 8.29 -23.08
CA GLU A 201 -2.55 7.91 -22.85
C GLU A 201 -2.58 6.62 -22.02
N GLY A 202 -2.82 6.78 -20.70
CA GLY A 202 -2.88 5.66 -19.76
C GLY A 202 -1.54 5.25 -19.18
N TYR A 203 -1.36 3.95 -18.97
CA TYR A 203 -0.26 3.41 -18.19
C TYR A 203 0.13 1.99 -18.66
N LYS A 204 1.29 1.52 -18.18
CA LYS A 204 1.69 0.12 -18.28
C LYS A 204 2.15 -0.37 -16.90
N VAL A 205 1.53 -1.42 -16.36
CA VAL A 205 2.02 -2.09 -15.14
C VAL A 205 3.25 -2.92 -15.51
N LEU A 206 4.34 -2.73 -14.77
CA LEU A 206 5.63 -3.41 -14.99
C LEU A 206 5.84 -4.59 -14.05
N SER A 207 5.13 -4.66 -12.93
CA SER A 207 5.25 -5.65 -11.84
C SER A 207 4.32 -6.87 -11.99
N ASN A 208 3.91 -7.22 -13.18
CA ASN A 208 3.06 -8.39 -13.47
C ASN A 208 3.86 -9.71 -13.53
#